data_36accdd17b5aa6659c9a00bcadfdfcf9
#
_entry.id   36accdd17b5aa6659c9a00bcadfdfcf9
#
_cell.length_a   1.000
_cell.length_b   1.000
_cell.length_c   1.000
_cell.angle_alpha   90.00
_cell.angle_beta   90.00
_cell.angle_gamma   90.00
#
_symmetry.space_group_name_H-M   'P 1'
#
loop_
_entity.id
_entity.type
_entity.pdbx_description
1 polymer ?
#
loop_
_entity_poly.entity_id
_entity_poly.type
_entity_poly.pdbx_seq_one_letter_code
_entity_poly.pdbx_strand_id
1 'polypeptide(L)'
;DIRANRADSSIGVYTEAGLLLGVEISSELAQHRSDLSIAIVDGQVGLWDARQMILEAANVEIRSTIPPSGFLLQGQPDELSLVAELKEVVSLHEVPSALLVHPELRLINGEGEIPVEVIGWKNIDLVRQNQPGLDFQDSLLDASQWLTEPWSPEQGRLWGSIDIEHIDDITRHPSVAYIAPMPVLVLHNDQARNHMGINTVETTFITGLNGSGQKIAVGDSGLDDDHGDFSGRVAALTSVTPGDSSTADTTDGHGTHVACTVLGDGSRSSGTYQGVAPEAQLYFQAMEDDDTGQLYSYGINSMLNSAYNGGARLHTNSWGSGSGGGGYSTQSEDADDRTSTWDQYWSYQGMTVLFAAGNDRNSGVSPPGTAKNVITVGGHKNRYSGAPDEMYYWSSRGPTDDGRIKPDIVAPGDYVRSCKSQEADNAQGSWSNTWYLEYSGTSMATPAAAGASALVREYLMEIANRPAPQGS
;
A
#
# COMPACT_ATOMS: atom_id res chain seq x y z
N ASP A 1 14.65 -23.40 -14.80
CA ASP A 1 15.86 -24.18 -15.12
C ASP A 1 16.99 -23.21 -15.51
N ILE A 2 17.65 -22.65 -14.47
CA ILE A 2 18.72 -21.65 -14.60
C ILE A 2 19.98 -22.25 -15.26
N ARG A 3 20.10 -23.56 -15.30
CA ARG A 3 21.26 -24.26 -15.91
C ARG A 3 21.23 -24.30 -17.44
N ALA A 4 20.10 -24.02 -18.07
CA ALA A 4 19.98 -24.07 -19.54
C ALA A 4 20.44 -22.81 -20.27
N ASN A 5 20.62 -21.67 -19.60
CA ASN A 5 20.93 -20.37 -20.22
C ASN A 5 22.39 -19.91 -20.04
N ARG A 6 23.35 -20.84 -19.93
CA ARG A 6 24.78 -20.48 -19.89
C ARG A 6 25.37 -19.90 -21.17
N ALA A 7 24.59 -19.73 -22.22
CA ALA A 7 25.04 -19.21 -23.49
C ALA A 7 24.50 -17.84 -23.88
N ASP A 8 23.60 -17.27 -23.08
CA ASP A 8 23.01 -15.96 -23.38
C ASP A 8 23.21 -15.03 -22.19
N SER A 9 23.78 -13.85 -22.43
CA SER A 9 24.19 -12.86 -21.45
C SER A 9 23.02 -12.10 -20.81
N SER A 10 21.81 -12.62 -20.88
CA SER A 10 20.62 -12.05 -20.26
C SER A 10 20.25 -12.79 -18.99
N ILE A 11 20.83 -12.43 -17.87
CA ILE A 11 20.36 -12.87 -16.55
C ILE A 11 19.18 -11.99 -16.15
N GLY A 12 17.99 -12.60 -16.01
CA GLY A 12 16.85 -11.92 -15.41
C GLY A 12 17.08 -11.80 -13.90
N VAL A 13 17.28 -10.60 -13.41
CA VAL A 13 17.42 -10.30 -11.99
C VAL A 13 16.13 -9.72 -11.46
N TYR A 14 15.58 -10.30 -10.40
CA TYR A 14 14.49 -9.71 -9.65
C TYR A 14 15.05 -8.67 -8.69
N THR A 15 14.73 -7.40 -8.93
CA THR A 15 14.97 -6.29 -8.01
C THR A 15 13.63 -5.75 -7.52
N GLU A 16 13.64 -4.79 -6.61
CA GLU A 16 12.43 -4.04 -6.25
C GLU A 16 11.74 -3.39 -7.45
N ALA A 17 12.45 -3.21 -8.55
CA ALA A 17 11.94 -2.71 -9.84
C ALA A 17 11.34 -3.80 -10.77
N GLY A 18 11.28 -5.07 -10.36
CA GLY A 18 10.75 -6.17 -11.15
C GLY A 18 11.77 -6.95 -11.99
N LEU A 19 11.30 -7.93 -12.76
CA LEU A 19 12.13 -8.76 -13.65
C LEU A 19 12.53 -7.97 -14.90
N LEU A 20 13.82 -7.73 -15.09
CA LEU A 20 14.36 -7.16 -16.31
C LEU A 20 14.80 -8.28 -17.27
N LEU A 21 13.91 -8.67 -18.18
CA LEU A 21 14.24 -9.52 -19.34
C LEU A 21 14.46 -8.64 -20.56
N GLY A 22 15.67 -8.65 -21.09
CA GLY A 22 15.94 -8.23 -22.48
C GLY A 22 15.79 -6.75 -22.81
N VAL A 23 16.03 -5.84 -21.87
CA VAL A 23 16.12 -4.41 -22.18
C VAL A 23 17.52 -4.11 -22.72
N GLU A 24 17.62 -3.58 -23.94
CA GLU A 24 18.87 -2.96 -24.42
C GLU A 24 19.16 -1.75 -23.53
N ILE A 25 20.18 -1.88 -22.69
CA ILE A 25 20.67 -0.80 -21.84
C ILE A 25 21.54 0.09 -22.70
N SER A 26 21.33 1.40 -22.70
CA SER A 26 22.23 2.33 -23.38
C SER A 26 23.66 2.16 -22.83
N SER A 27 24.65 2.36 -23.68
CA SER A 27 26.06 2.17 -23.31
C SER A 27 26.53 3.04 -22.14
N GLU A 28 25.81 4.12 -21.85
CA GLU A 28 26.09 5.05 -20.73
C GLU A 28 25.59 4.48 -19.40
N LEU A 29 24.46 3.79 -19.38
CA LEU A 29 23.91 3.12 -18.18
C LEU A 29 24.48 1.71 -17.96
N ALA A 30 25.39 1.24 -18.81
CA ALA A 30 26.06 -0.07 -18.70
C ALA A 30 27.20 -0.08 -17.68
N GLN A 31 27.51 1.05 -17.04
CA GLN A 31 28.54 1.10 -15.98
C GLN A 31 28.04 0.36 -14.74
N HIS A 32 28.98 -0.29 -14.04
CA HIS A 32 28.69 -1.10 -12.87
C HIS A 32 29.13 -0.39 -11.59
N ARG A 33 28.46 -0.70 -10.51
CA ARG A 33 28.86 -0.32 -9.17
C ARG A 33 29.85 -1.38 -8.65
N SER A 34 31.10 -1.02 -8.49
CA SER A 34 32.13 -1.93 -7.97
C SER A 34 31.94 -2.31 -6.51
N ASP A 35 31.15 -1.54 -5.76
CA ASP A 35 30.78 -1.78 -4.38
C ASP A 35 29.50 -2.61 -4.21
N LEU A 36 28.81 -2.98 -5.30
CA LEU A 36 27.59 -3.79 -5.28
C LEU A 36 27.74 -5.05 -6.10
N SER A 37 27.33 -6.17 -5.54
CA SER A 37 27.31 -7.47 -6.24
C SER A 37 26.09 -8.30 -5.86
N ILE A 38 25.64 -9.12 -6.83
CA ILE A 38 24.62 -10.14 -6.60
C ILE A 38 25.33 -11.49 -6.47
N ALA A 39 25.24 -12.08 -5.28
CA ALA A 39 25.71 -13.45 -5.04
C ALA A 39 24.54 -14.42 -5.24
N ILE A 40 24.73 -15.40 -6.11
CA ILE A 40 23.82 -16.55 -6.25
C ILE A 40 24.44 -17.73 -5.49
N VAL A 41 23.67 -18.27 -4.55
CA VAL A 41 24.10 -19.40 -3.72
C VAL A 41 23.47 -20.71 -4.18
N ASP A 42 24.08 -21.83 -3.82
CA ASP A 42 23.53 -23.16 -4.14
C ASP A 42 22.18 -23.33 -3.44
N GLY A 43 21.15 -23.65 -4.23
CA GLY A 43 19.79 -23.87 -3.74
C GLY A 43 19.63 -25.07 -2.80
N GLN A 44 20.68 -25.86 -2.59
CA GLN A 44 20.75 -26.91 -1.56
C GLN A 44 21.10 -26.34 -0.18
N VAL A 45 21.65 -25.13 -0.11
CA VAL A 45 21.99 -24.45 1.14
C VAL A 45 20.81 -23.59 1.57
N GLY A 46 20.42 -23.68 2.83
CA GLY A 46 19.38 -22.81 3.38
C GLY A 46 19.82 -21.33 3.31
N LEU A 47 18.91 -20.42 2.94
CA LEU A 47 19.22 -18.99 2.83
C LEU A 47 19.80 -18.41 4.12
N TRP A 48 19.38 -18.90 5.28
CA TRP A 48 19.94 -18.49 6.57
C TRP A 48 21.39 -18.90 6.72
N ASP A 49 21.71 -20.15 6.39
CA ASP A 49 23.08 -20.67 6.51
C ASP A 49 24.01 -19.97 5.53
N ALA A 50 23.58 -19.81 4.28
CA ALA A 50 24.31 -19.06 3.27
C ALA A 50 24.59 -17.60 3.70
N ARG A 51 23.60 -16.95 4.33
CA ARG A 51 23.75 -15.61 4.87
C ARG A 51 24.83 -15.54 5.95
N GLN A 52 24.83 -16.49 6.90
CA GLN A 52 25.84 -16.53 7.95
C GLN A 52 27.25 -16.75 7.37
N MET A 53 27.38 -17.67 6.43
CA MET A 53 28.65 -17.95 5.77
C MET A 53 29.23 -16.74 5.04
N ILE A 54 28.40 -15.97 4.34
CA ILE A 54 28.82 -14.75 3.66
C ILE A 54 29.33 -13.72 4.69
N LEU A 55 28.58 -13.49 5.76
CA LEU A 55 28.92 -12.50 6.80
C LEU A 55 30.16 -12.91 7.61
N GLU A 56 30.43 -14.20 7.75
CA GLU A 56 31.63 -14.71 8.42
C GLU A 56 32.89 -14.62 7.52
N ALA A 57 32.70 -14.74 6.21
CA ALA A 57 33.82 -14.77 5.26
C ALA A 57 34.31 -13.37 4.87
N ALA A 58 33.45 -12.37 4.86
CA ALA A 58 33.76 -11.03 4.39
C ALA A 58 33.01 -9.94 5.17
N ASN A 59 33.65 -8.77 5.27
CA ASN A 59 33.03 -7.61 5.88
C ASN A 59 32.10 -6.88 4.87
N VAL A 60 31.02 -7.57 4.46
CA VAL A 60 30.04 -7.07 3.51
C VAL A 60 28.69 -6.87 4.16
N GLU A 61 27.90 -5.91 3.64
CA GLU A 61 26.52 -5.72 4.05
C GLU A 61 25.59 -6.46 3.09
N ILE A 62 24.61 -7.18 3.64
CA ILE A 62 23.53 -7.80 2.86
C ILE A 62 22.39 -6.82 2.79
N ARG A 63 22.20 -6.19 1.63
CA ARG A 63 21.19 -5.17 1.37
C ARG A 63 19.81 -5.75 1.09
N SER A 64 19.74 -6.91 0.44
CA SER A 64 18.49 -7.59 0.14
C SER A 64 18.69 -9.08 -0.09
N THR A 65 17.64 -9.85 0.11
CA THR A 65 17.56 -11.25 -0.33
C THR A 65 16.85 -11.30 -1.68
N ILE A 66 17.46 -12.00 -2.63
CA ILE A 66 16.92 -12.16 -3.99
C ILE A 66 16.42 -13.60 -4.14
N PRO A 67 15.11 -13.84 -4.10
CA PRO A 67 14.57 -15.19 -4.28
C PRO A 67 14.92 -15.79 -5.66
N PRO A 68 15.10 -17.11 -5.79
CA PRO A 68 14.96 -18.11 -4.71
C PRO A 68 16.24 -18.33 -3.88
N SER A 69 17.40 -17.88 -4.33
CA SER A 69 18.69 -18.24 -3.72
C SER A 69 19.78 -17.21 -3.99
N GLY A 70 19.52 -15.93 -3.78
CA GLY A 70 20.48 -14.86 -4.00
C GLY A 70 20.47 -13.79 -2.92
N PHE A 71 21.55 -12.99 -2.92
CA PHE A 71 21.74 -11.85 -2.04
C PHE A 71 22.30 -10.67 -2.82
N LEU A 72 21.78 -9.48 -2.54
CA LEU A 72 22.41 -8.23 -2.94
C LEU A 72 23.39 -7.83 -1.83
N LEU A 73 24.66 -7.71 -2.19
CA LEU A 73 25.77 -7.44 -1.28
C LEU A 73 26.36 -6.07 -1.58
N GLN A 74 26.75 -5.36 -0.55
CA GLN A 74 27.57 -4.16 -0.64
C GLN A 74 28.83 -4.29 0.22
N GLY A 75 29.99 -3.92 -0.33
CA GLY A 75 31.28 -3.96 0.32
C GLY A 75 32.39 -3.45 -0.59
N GLN A 76 33.62 -3.44 -0.07
CA GLN A 76 34.76 -3.13 -0.90
C GLN A 76 35.01 -4.25 -1.94
N PRO A 77 35.57 -3.96 -3.12
CA PRO A 77 35.78 -4.97 -4.16
C PRO A 77 36.62 -6.19 -3.72
N ASP A 78 37.58 -6.00 -2.84
CA ASP A 78 38.40 -7.08 -2.26
C ASP A 78 37.58 -7.95 -1.29
N GLU A 79 36.69 -7.36 -0.48
CA GLU A 79 35.76 -8.08 0.39
C GLU A 79 34.71 -8.87 -0.41
N LEU A 80 34.15 -8.27 -1.44
CA LEU A 80 33.23 -8.96 -2.36
C LEU A 80 33.91 -10.14 -3.06
N SER A 81 35.21 -10.03 -3.38
CA SER A 81 36.00 -11.12 -3.98
C SER A 81 36.12 -12.31 -3.05
N LEU A 82 36.20 -12.11 -1.72
CA LEU A 82 36.23 -13.21 -0.75
C LEU A 82 34.91 -14.00 -0.74
N VAL A 83 33.77 -13.34 -0.98
CA VAL A 83 32.50 -14.03 -1.11
C VAL A 83 32.48 -14.95 -2.33
N ALA A 84 33.11 -14.54 -3.44
CA ALA A 84 33.19 -15.38 -4.65
C ALA A 84 34.00 -16.67 -4.47
N GLU A 85 34.89 -16.73 -3.44
CA GLU A 85 35.70 -17.90 -3.12
C GLU A 85 34.94 -18.95 -2.29
N LEU A 86 33.77 -18.61 -1.76
CA LEU A 86 32.92 -19.55 -1.02
C LEU A 86 32.37 -20.62 -1.96
N LYS A 87 32.54 -21.90 -1.55
CA LYS A 87 32.08 -23.05 -2.35
C LYS A 87 30.54 -23.09 -2.55
N GLU A 88 29.81 -22.47 -1.63
CA GLU A 88 28.36 -22.35 -1.63
C GLU A 88 27.87 -21.22 -2.54
N VAL A 89 28.74 -20.33 -2.97
CA VAL A 89 28.43 -19.26 -3.95
C VAL A 89 28.65 -19.79 -5.36
N VAL A 90 27.57 -19.90 -6.11
CA VAL A 90 27.60 -20.39 -7.49
C VAL A 90 28.14 -19.34 -8.45
N SER A 91 27.80 -18.09 -8.21
CA SER A 91 28.30 -16.95 -9.01
C SER A 91 28.16 -15.64 -8.25
N LEU A 92 29.01 -14.68 -8.58
CA LEU A 92 28.95 -13.30 -8.12
C LEU A 92 28.92 -12.39 -9.36
N HIS A 93 27.97 -11.43 -9.37
CA HIS A 93 27.75 -10.54 -10.51
C HIS A 93 27.76 -9.09 -10.03
N GLU A 94 28.48 -8.23 -10.73
CA GLU A 94 28.40 -6.79 -10.51
C GLU A 94 27.00 -6.26 -10.87
N VAL A 95 26.55 -5.22 -10.17
CA VAL A 95 25.24 -4.62 -10.37
C VAL A 95 25.36 -3.45 -11.35
N PRO A 96 24.73 -3.53 -12.54
CA PRO A 96 24.65 -2.38 -13.44
C PRO A 96 23.90 -1.21 -12.78
N SER A 97 24.43 0.01 -12.94
CA SER A 97 23.76 1.24 -12.43
C SER A 97 22.32 1.37 -12.94
N ALA A 98 22.06 0.88 -14.15
CA ALA A 98 20.71 0.84 -14.71
C ALA A 98 19.68 0.12 -13.83
N LEU A 99 20.07 -0.84 -12.99
CA LEU A 99 19.14 -1.53 -12.07
C LEU A 99 18.71 -0.64 -10.91
N LEU A 100 19.45 0.42 -10.64
CA LEU A 100 19.15 1.40 -9.59
C LEU A 100 18.33 2.60 -10.09
N VAL A 101 17.96 2.59 -11.36
CA VAL A 101 17.20 3.67 -12.02
C VAL A 101 15.81 3.17 -12.41
N HIS A 102 14.79 3.95 -12.12
CA HIS A 102 13.41 3.63 -12.55
C HIS A 102 13.32 3.49 -14.08
N PRO A 103 12.57 2.52 -14.61
CA PRO A 103 12.46 2.30 -16.05
C PRO A 103 12.11 3.53 -16.88
N GLU A 104 11.25 4.40 -16.38
CA GLU A 104 10.88 5.64 -17.06
C GLU A 104 12.07 6.60 -17.21
N LEU A 105 12.91 6.74 -16.19
CA LEU A 105 14.10 7.59 -16.27
C LEU A 105 15.13 7.05 -17.26
N ARG A 106 15.19 5.73 -17.45
CA ARG A 106 16.10 5.09 -18.43
C ARG A 106 15.72 5.36 -19.89
N LEU A 107 14.46 5.70 -20.13
CA LEU A 107 13.93 5.96 -21.48
C LEU A 107 14.01 7.44 -21.88
N ILE A 108 14.36 8.31 -20.94
CA ILE A 108 14.46 9.74 -21.21
C ILE A 108 15.80 10.01 -21.88
N ASN A 109 15.72 10.55 -23.09
CA ASN A 109 16.86 11.03 -23.85
C ASN A 109 16.71 12.54 -24.06
N GLY A 110 17.74 13.31 -23.77
CA GLY A 110 17.75 14.75 -24.00
C GLY A 110 18.51 15.51 -22.91
N GLU A 111 18.46 16.82 -22.98
CA GLU A 111 18.99 17.74 -22.00
C GLU A 111 17.82 18.31 -21.15
N GLY A 112 18.03 18.53 -19.89
CA GLY A 112 17.09 19.19 -18.99
C GLY A 112 17.00 18.57 -17.61
N GLU A 113 16.35 19.29 -16.70
CA GLU A 113 16.14 18.87 -15.31
C GLU A 113 14.86 18.07 -15.17
N ILE A 114 14.91 17.02 -14.39
CA ILE A 114 13.76 16.16 -14.05
C ILE A 114 13.62 16.11 -12.53
N PRO A 115 12.43 16.33 -11.97
CA PRO A 115 12.18 16.12 -10.56
C PRO A 115 12.26 14.62 -10.23
N VAL A 116 13.07 14.28 -9.22
CA VAL A 116 13.35 12.91 -8.82
C VAL A 116 13.27 12.69 -7.32
N GLU A 117 13.00 11.45 -6.96
CA GLU A 117 13.18 10.90 -5.62
C GLU A 117 14.39 9.99 -5.62
N VAL A 118 15.32 10.24 -4.70
CA VAL A 118 16.50 9.40 -4.47
C VAL A 118 16.32 8.66 -3.16
N ILE A 119 16.41 7.34 -3.19
CA ILE A 119 16.20 6.45 -2.06
C ILE A 119 17.54 5.91 -1.61
N GLY A 120 17.84 6.05 -0.31
CA GLY A 120 19.03 5.48 0.32
C GLY A 120 18.84 4.04 0.80
N TRP A 121 19.94 3.35 1.05
CA TRP A 121 19.90 2.02 1.65
C TRP A 121 19.42 2.08 3.09
N LYS A 122 18.51 1.18 3.47
CA LYS A 122 18.12 0.99 4.88
C LYS A 122 19.22 0.21 5.61
N ASN A 123 19.67 0.70 6.75
CA ASN A 123 20.55 -0.06 7.63
C ASN A 123 19.71 -1.04 8.47
N ILE A 124 19.68 -2.30 8.07
CA ILE A 124 18.86 -3.34 8.71
C ILE A 124 19.28 -3.59 10.17
N ASP A 125 20.53 -3.39 10.52
CA ASP A 125 21.02 -3.64 11.89
C ASP A 125 20.59 -2.53 12.86
N LEU A 126 20.45 -1.29 12.41
CA LEU A 126 19.90 -0.19 13.20
C LEU A 126 18.38 -0.31 13.38
N VAL A 127 17.66 -0.80 12.38
CA VAL A 127 16.24 -1.12 12.51
C VAL A 127 16.00 -2.19 13.58
N ARG A 128 16.87 -3.21 13.67
CA ARG A 128 16.82 -4.23 14.73
C ARG A 128 17.15 -3.73 16.12
N GLN A 129 17.92 -2.64 16.24
CA GLN A 129 18.30 -2.04 17.52
C GLN A 129 17.32 -0.97 18.01
N ASN A 130 16.16 -0.79 17.35
CA ASN A 130 15.20 0.28 17.62
C ASN A 130 15.84 1.70 17.59
N GLN A 131 16.84 1.90 16.76
CA GLN A 131 17.46 3.18 16.49
C GLN A 131 17.25 3.54 15.00
N PRO A 132 16.04 3.83 14.57
CA PRO A 132 15.81 4.25 13.20
C PRO A 132 16.40 5.66 12.99
N GLY A 133 17.37 5.75 12.11
CA GLY A 133 17.61 6.98 11.41
C GLY A 133 18.81 7.85 11.75
N LEU A 134 19.80 7.42 12.53
CA LEU A 134 20.98 8.26 12.81
C LEU A 134 22.04 8.23 11.70
N ASP A 135 22.19 7.11 10.96
CA ASP A 135 23.23 6.96 9.94
C ASP A 135 22.77 7.23 8.49
N PHE A 136 21.47 7.32 8.24
CA PHE A 136 20.93 7.51 6.89
C PHE A 136 21.04 8.95 6.38
N GLN A 137 20.85 9.94 7.26
CA GLN A 137 20.76 11.33 6.82
C GLN A 137 22.08 11.89 6.31
N ASP A 138 23.19 11.61 6.98
CA ASP A 138 24.46 12.23 6.65
C ASP A 138 25.05 11.66 5.34
N SER A 139 24.96 10.36 5.12
CA SER A 139 25.53 9.72 3.93
C SER A 139 24.69 9.94 2.65
N LEU A 140 23.37 10.06 2.76
CA LEU A 140 22.54 10.34 1.58
C LEU A 140 22.57 11.83 1.20
N LEU A 141 22.75 12.71 2.17
CA LEU A 141 22.89 14.16 1.91
C LEU A 141 24.09 14.48 1.02
N ASP A 142 25.14 13.67 1.03
CA ASP A 142 26.26 13.84 0.11
C ASP A 142 25.86 13.66 -1.37
N ALA A 143 24.80 12.87 -1.63
CA ALA A 143 24.23 12.74 -2.97
C ALA A 143 23.46 13.98 -3.45
N SER A 144 23.16 14.92 -2.55
CA SER A 144 22.43 16.16 -2.89
C SER A 144 23.22 17.09 -3.84
N GLN A 145 24.53 16.89 -3.98
CA GLN A 145 25.37 17.67 -4.88
C GLN A 145 24.96 17.60 -6.36
N TRP A 146 24.23 16.54 -6.76
CA TRP A 146 23.70 16.37 -8.12
C TRP A 146 22.25 16.86 -8.28
N LEU A 147 21.63 17.37 -7.20
CA LEU A 147 20.26 17.84 -7.22
C LEU A 147 20.18 19.37 -7.13
N THR A 148 19.27 19.94 -7.89
CA THR A 148 18.83 21.32 -7.73
C THR A 148 17.69 21.38 -6.71
N GLU A 149 17.77 22.33 -5.77
CA GLU A 149 16.79 22.49 -4.68
C GLU A 149 16.53 21.22 -3.87
N PRO A 150 17.58 20.53 -3.38
CA PRO A 150 17.39 19.27 -2.65
C PRO A 150 16.70 19.49 -1.30
N TRP A 151 15.78 18.61 -0.95
CA TRP A 151 15.15 18.56 0.36
C TRP A 151 14.88 17.12 0.79
N SER A 152 14.86 16.86 2.10
CA SER A 152 14.68 15.54 2.66
C SER A 152 13.50 15.57 3.64
N PRO A 153 12.30 15.13 3.22
CA PRO A 153 11.12 15.07 4.09
C PRO A 153 11.17 13.91 5.08
N GLU A 154 11.86 12.84 4.69
CA GLU A 154 11.94 11.60 5.45
C GLU A 154 13.36 11.06 5.47
N GLN A 155 13.68 10.28 6.50
CA GLN A 155 14.97 9.60 6.60
C GLN A 155 15.16 8.60 5.46
N GLY A 156 16.34 8.63 4.84
CA GLY A 156 16.67 7.74 3.74
C GLY A 156 16.04 8.12 2.40
N ARG A 157 15.46 9.33 2.29
CA ARG A 157 14.94 9.88 1.03
C ARG A 157 15.43 11.29 0.80
N LEU A 158 15.74 11.58 -0.44
CA LEU A 158 16.18 12.90 -0.89
C LEU A 158 15.42 13.24 -2.17
N TRP A 159 14.80 14.40 -2.22
CA TRP A 159 14.04 14.88 -3.36
C TRP A 159 14.68 16.14 -3.94
N GLY A 160 14.52 16.36 -5.23
CA GLY A 160 15.05 17.50 -5.94
C GLY A 160 14.89 17.32 -7.44
N SER A 161 15.41 18.27 -8.23
CA SER A 161 15.53 18.08 -9.67
C SER A 161 16.95 17.66 -10.02
N ILE A 162 17.11 16.74 -10.97
CA ILE A 162 18.40 16.27 -11.48
C ILE A 162 18.50 16.57 -12.97
N ASP A 163 19.67 17.04 -13.41
CA ASP A 163 19.95 17.04 -14.85
C ASP A 163 20.10 15.59 -15.35
N ILE A 164 19.48 15.29 -16.47
CA ILE A 164 19.46 13.94 -17.06
C ILE A 164 20.86 13.35 -17.17
N GLU A 165 21.87 14.16 -17.52
CA GLU A 165 23.26 13.74 -17.65
C GLU A 165 23.90 13.26 -16.33
N HIS A 166 23.34 13.65 -15.17
CA HIS A 166 23.84 13.29 -13.84
C HIS A 166 23.12 12.09 -13.19
N ILE A 167 22.14 11.51 -13.85
CA ILE A 167 21.43 10.31 -13.33
C ILE A 167 22.40 9.17 -13.05
N ASP A 168 23.38 8.98 -13.93
CA ASP A 168 24.39 7.94 -13.76
C ASP A 168 25.39 8.27 -12.64
N ASP A 169 25.73 9.53 -12.46
CA ASP A 169 26.61 9.99 -11.39
C ASP A 169 26.01 9.73 -10.01
N ILE A 170 24.75 10.11 -9.80
CA ILE A 170 24.06 9.93 -8.50
C ILE A 170 23.86 8.43 -8.17
N THR A 171 23.62 7.58 -9.16
CA THR A 171 23.46 6.14 -8.95
C THR A 171 24.74 5.42 -8.58
N ARG A 172 25.91 6.05 -8.86
CA ARG A 172 27.22 5.53 -8.41
C ARG A 172 27.53 5.87 -6.96
N HIS A 173 26.76 6.75 -6.32
CA HIS A 173 27.01 7.09 -4.93
C HIS A 173 26.68 5.89 -4.00
N PRO A 174 27.59 5.50 -3.07
CA PRO A 174 27.44 4.29 -2.26
C PRO A 174 26.14 4.25 -1.44
N SER A 175 25.64 5.41 -1.00
CA SER A 175 24.44 5.51 -0.18
C SER A 175 23.13 5.44 -0.98
N VAL A 176 23.18 5.53 -2.32
CA VAL A 176 22.00 5.50 -3.18
C VAL A 176 21.61 4.07 -3.50
N ALA A 177 20.38 3.72 -3.16
CA ALA A 177 19.75 2.44 -3.45
C ALA A 177 18.94 2.48 -4.75
N TYR A 178 18.27 3.60 -5.03
CA TYR A 178 17.37 3.72 -6.17
C TYR A 178 17.05 5.19 -6.47
N ILE A 179 16.81 5.50 -7.75
CA ILE A 179 16.30 6.80 -8.20
C ILE A 179 15.03 6.61 -9.03
N ALA A 180 14.01 7.39 -8.75
CA ALA A 180 12.72 7.37 -9.45
C ALA A 180 12.29 8.80 -9.81
N PRO A 181 11.45 8.98 -10.87
CA PRO A 181 10.85 10.29 -11.12
C PRO A 181 9.93 10.66 -9.97
N MET A 182 9.91 11.93 -9.58
CA MET A 182 8.85 12.40 -8.70
C MET A 182 7.51 12.26 -9.41
N PRO A 183 6.47 11.71 -8.74
CA PRO A 183 5.17 11.62 -9.35
C PRO A 183 4.61 13.03 -9.62
N VAL A 184 4.18 13.27 -10.85
CA VAL A 184 3.45 14.50 -11.19
C VAL A 184 2.07 14.40 -10.58
N LEU A 185 1.80 15.25 -9.58
CA LEU A 185 0.53 15.26 -8.87
C LEU A 185 -0.58 15.84 -9.77
N VAL A 186 -1.58 15.05 -10.08
CA VAL A 186 -2.78 15.46 -10.82
C VAL A 186 -4.05 15.00 -10.12
N LEU A 187 -5.05 15.86 -10.16
CA LEU A 187 -6.31 15.82 -9.41
C LEU A 187 -7.25 14.68 -9.81
N HIS A 188 -7.69 13.74 -8.91
CA HIS A 188 -8.81 12.83 -9.31
C HIS A 188 -9.26 11.79 -8.27
N ASN A 189 -10.49 11.95 -7.71
CA ASN A 189 -11.32 10.84 -7.26
C ASN A 189 -12.16 10.23 -8.41
N ASP A 190 -12.40 10.99 -9.46
CA ASP A 190 -13.03 10.57 -10.71
C ASP A 190 -12.34 9.36 -11.34
N GLN A 191 -11.06 9.13 -11.05
CA GLN A 191 -10.27 8.03 -11.61
C GLN A 191 -10.48 6.70 -10.88
N ALA A 192 -10.68 6.69 -9.56
CA ALA A 192 -10.93 5.45 -8.82
C ALA A 192 -12.19 4.75 -9.34
N ARG A 193 -13.29 5.48 -9.53
CA ARG A 193 -14.53 4.96 -10.11
C ARG A 193 -14.34 4.48 -11.55
N ASN A 194 -13.56 5.22 -12.36
CA ASN A 194 -13.26 4.84 -13.74
C ASN A 194 -12.45 3.56 -13.84
N HIS A 195 -11.38 3.43 -13.02
CA HIS A 195 -10.54 2.25 -13.02
C HIS A 195 -11.26 0.98 -12.56
N MET A 196 -12.18 1.13 -11.63
CA MET A 196 -13.03 0.03 -11.19
C MET A 196 -14.17 -0.27 -12.16
N GLY A 197 -14.34 0.51 -13.23
CA GLY A 197 -15.41 0.36 -14.21
C GLY A 197 -16.77 0.79 -13.71
N ILE A 198 -16.88 1.46 -12.57
CA ILE A 198 -18.16 1.86 -11.94
C ILE A 198 -18.96 2.77 -12.89
N ASN A 199 -18.32 3.80 -13.42
CA ASN A 199 -18.98 4.73 -14.35
C ASN A 199 -19.46 4.02 -15.63
N THR A 200 -18.75 2.99 -16.10
CA THR A 200 -19.16 2.19 -17.25
C THR A 200 -20.37 1.32 -16.92
N VAL A 201 -20.38 0.71 -15.74
CA VAL A 201 -21.53 -0.11 -15.28
C VAL A 201 -22.78 0.76 -15.16
N GLU A 202 -22.69 1.91 -14.49
CA GLU A 202 -23.81 2.83 -14.28
C GLU A 202 -24.38 3.40 -15.58
N THR A 203 -23.54 3.69 -16.56
CA THR A 203 -23.98 4.37 -17.80
C THR A 203 -24.32 3.41 -18.93
N THR A 204 -23.69 2.23 -18.98
CA THR A 204 -23.78 1.35 -20.15
C THR A 204 -24.62 0.10 -19.88
N PHE A 205 -24.52 -0.48 -18.69
CA PHE A 205 -25.13 -1.78 -18.40
C PHE A 205 -26.34 -1.71 -17.48
N ILE A 206 -26.29 -0.88 -16.42
CA ILE A 206 -27.32 -0.81 -15.40
C ILE A 206 -27.46 0.61 -14.90
N THR A 207 -28.41 1.36 -15.46
CA THR A 207 -28.69 2.73 -15.02
C THR A 207 -29.28 2.75 -13.62
N GLY A 208 -28.72 3.59 -12.73
CA GLY A 208 -29.24 3.83 -11.38
C GLY A 208 -28.64 2.95 -10.29
N LEU A 209 -27.59 2.18 -10.58
CA LEU A 209 -26.85 1.41 -9.57
C LEU A 209 -25.91 2.35 -8.83
N ASN A 210 -26.25 2.75 -7.58
CA ASN A 210 -25.61 3.84 -6.85
C ASN A 210 -25.50 3.58 -5.32
N GLY A 211 -25.83 2.38 -4.87
CA GLY A 211 -25.83 1.99 -3.46
C GLY A 211 -27.16 2.23 -2.74
N SER A 212 -28.23 2.60 -3.48
CA SER A 212 -29.54 2.81 -2.89
C SER A 212 -30.03 1.59 -2.12
N GLY A 213 -30.66 1.80 -0.96
CA GLY A 213 -31.13 0.72 -0.09
C GLY A 213 -30.02 -0.04 0.65
N GLN A 214 -28.74 0.27 0.41
CA GLN A 214 -27.62 -0.33 1.12
C GLN A 214 -27.24 0.49 2.35
N LYS A 215 -26.85 -0.21 3.44
CA LYS A 215 -26.25 0.40 4.62
C LYS A 215 -24.88 -0.20 4.84
N ILE A 216 -23.87 0.67 4.84
CA ILE A 216 -22.46 0.29 4.96
C ILE A 216 -21.94 0.82 6.30
N ALA A 217 -21.30 -0.05 7.07
CA ALA A 217 -20.60 0.34 8.28
C ALA A 217 -19.15 0.68 7.97
N VAL A 218 -18.66 1.73 8.62
CA VAL A 218 -17.27 2.17 8.60
C VAL A 218 -16.79 2.26 10.04
N GLY A 219 -15.70 1.53 10.37
CA GLY A 219 -14.98 1.67 11.64
C GLY A 219 -13.66 2.35 11.37
N ASP A 220 -13.48 3.59 11.86
CA ASP A 220 -12.30 4.39 11.56
C ASP A 220 -12.08 5.48 12.63
N SER A 221 -11.14 6.43 12.44
CA SER A 221 -10.85 7.50 13.40
C SER A 221 -12.14 8.19 13.88
N GLY A 222 -12.67 9.10 13.15
CA GLY A 222 -13.88 9.87 13.41
C GLY A 222 -14.59 10.26 12.14
N LEU A 223 -15.65 11.05 12.24
CA LEU A 223 -16.41 11.54 11.10
C LEU A 223 -16.78 13.02 11.29
N ASP A 224 -16.38 13.86 10.34
CA ASP A 224 -16.97 15.19 10.12
C ASP A 224 -18.36 14.99 9.46
N ASP A 225 -19.37 14.75 10.28
CA ASP A 225 -20.72 14.44 9.82
C ASP A 225 -21.45 15.66 9.23
N ASP A 226 -20.94 16.85 9.48
CA ASP A 226 -21.38 18.12 8.88
C ASP A 226 -20.85 18.33 7.46
N HIS A 227 -19.91 17.51 7.00
CA HIS A 227 -19.48 17.59 5.59
C HIS A 227 -20.62 17.34 4.63
N GLY A 228 -20.85 18.28 3.72
CA GLY A 228 -22.04 18.29 2.87
C GLY A 228 -22.29 17.01 2.07
N ASP A 229 -21.23 16.28 1.74
CA ASP A 229 -21.31 15.03 0.98
C ASP A 229 -21.94 13.86 1.76
N PHE A 230 -22.21 14.02 3.05
CA PHE A 230 -22.94 13.03 3.87
C PHE A 230 -24.39 13.42 4.15
N SER A 231 -24.83 14.59 3.68
CA SER A 231 -26.11 15.17 4.06
C SER A 231 -27.27 14.17 3.93
N GLY A 232 -27.99 13.94 5.05
CA GLY A 232 -29.18 13.08 5.12
C GLY A 232 -28.91 11.57 4.99
N ARG A 233 -27.63 11.13 4.95
CA ARG A 233 -27.28 9.73 4.75
C ARG A 233 -26.51 9.07 5.92
N VAL A 234 -26.21 9.81 6.99
CA VAL A 234 -25.66 9.24 8.24
C VAL A 234 -26.82 8.61 9.01
N ALA A 235 -26.92 7.29 8.95
CA ALA A 235 -27.96 6.51 9.62
C ALA A 235 -27.67 6.26 11.10
N ALA A 236 -26.38 6.17 11.46
CA ALA A 236 -25.92 6.08 12.82
C ALA A 236 -24.47 6.55 12.93
N LEU A 237 -24.14 7.15 14.06
CA LEU A 237 -22.81 7.64 14.40
C LEU A 237 -22.57 7.34 15.89
N THR A 238 -21.57 6.54 16.20
CA THR A 238 -21.30 6.06 17.56
C THR A 238 -19.81 5.99 17.85
N SER A 239 -19.37 6.39 19.02
CA SER A 239 -18.02 6.06 19.48
C SER A 239 -17.97 4.62 20.01
N VAL A 240 -16.88 3.91 19.69
CA VAL A 240 -16.55 2.59 20.25
C VAL A 240 -15.31 2.65 21.14
N THR A 241 -14.78 3.84 21.35
CA THR A 241 -13.60 4.11 22.17
C THR A 241 -13.99 4.15 23.65
N PRO A 242 -13.37 3.34 24.53
CA PRO A 242 -13.68 3.34 25.95
C PRO A 242 -13.33 4.68 26.61
N GLY A 243 -14.32 5.30 27.21
CA GLY A 243 -14.13 6.56 27.95
C GLY A 243 -14.28 7.82 27.09
N ASP A 244 -14.30 7.68 25.80
CA ASP A 244 -14.58 8.75 24.85
C ASP A 244 -15.95 8.55 24.19
N SER A 245 -16.75 9.59 24.18
CA SER A 245 -18.06 9.61 23.52
C SER A 245 -18.07 10.46 22.25
N SER A 246 -16.97 11.10 21.92
CA SER A 246 -16.82 11.89 20.72
C SER A 246 -16.84 10.99 19.49
N THR A 247 -17.31 11.55 18.39
CA THR A 247 -17.32 10.92 17.08
C THR A 247 -16.68 11.80 16.04
N ALA A 248 -16.12 12.93 16.45
CA ALA A 248 -15.46 13.90 15.61
C ALA A 248 -14.16 13.32 15.00
N ASP A 249 -13.77 13.79 13.85
CA ASP A 249 -12.55 13.37 13.17
C ASP A 249 -11.49 14.43 13.34
N THR A 250 -10.86 14.44 14.53
CA THR A 250 -10.10 15.60 15.02
C THR A 250 -8.62 15.58 14.69
N THR A 251 -8.01 14.41 14.45
CA THR A 251 -6.56 14.32 14.29
C THR A 251 -6.12 14.59 12.84
N ASP A 252 -6.45 13.70 11.92
CA ASP A 252 -5.96 13.80 10.53
C ASP A 252 -7.07 13.75 9.47
N GLY A 253 -8.30 13.47 9.86
CA GLY A 253 -9.42 13.41 8.93
C GLY A 253 -9.52 12.09 8.16
N HIS A 254 -8.86 11.03 8.65
CA HIS A 254 -8.78 9.75 7.94
C HIS A 254 -10.14 9.08 7.78
N GLY A 255 -10.94 9.00 8.85
CA GLY A 255 -12.25 8.35 8.79
C GLY A 255 -13.25 9.08 7.91
N THR A 256 -13.23 10.41 7.90
CA THR A 256 -14.02 11.24 6.97
C THR A 256 -13.64 10.94 5.52
N HIS A 257 -12.35 10.85 5.23
CA HIS A 257 -11.86 10.51 3.90
C HIS A 257 -12.29 9.11 3.47
N VAL A 258 -12.17 8.13 4.34
CA VAL A 258 -12.57 6.73 4.14
C VAL A 258 -14.08 6.65 3.89
N ALA A 259 -14.91 7.22 4.75
CA ALA A 259 -16.37 7.20 4.59
C ALA A 259 -16.83 7.85 3.27
N CYS A 260 -16.23 8.97 2.91
CA CYS A 260 -16.55 9.67 1.67
C CYS A 260 -16.11 8.86 0.42
N THR A 261 -15.01 8.14 0.48
CA THR A 261 -14.59 7.22 -0.59
C THR A 261 -15.61 6.11 -0.80
N VAL A 262 -16.26 5.62 0.28
CA VAL A 262 -17.37 4.66 0.16
C VAL A 262 -18.58 5.31 -0.51
N LEU A 263 -19.08 6.45 0.05
CA LEU A 263 -20.45 6.91 -0.21
C LEU A 263 -20.63 8.43 -0.27
N GLY A 264 -19.60 9.25 -0.31
CA GLY A 264 -19.76 10.70 -0.53
C GLY A 264 -20.53 10.99 -1.81
N ASP A 265 -21.52 11.89 -1.78
CA ASP A 265 -22.33 12.20 -2.98
C ASP A 265 -21.68 13.21 -3.93
N GLY A 266 -20.54 13.78 -3.54
CA GLY A 266 -19.81 14.77 -4.32
C GLY A 266 -20.50 16.13 -4.40
N SER A 267 -21.47 16.42 -3.54
CA SER A 267 -22.24 17.67 -3.59
C SER A 267 -21.36 18.93 -3.48
N ARG A 268 -20.27 18.87 -2.70
CA ARG A 268 -19.28 19.95 -2.56
C ARG A 268 -18.36 20.12 -3.78
N SER A 269 -18.40 19.17 -4.74
CA SER A 269 -17.61 19.19 -5.98
C SER A 269 -18.45 19.12 -7.25
N SER A 270 -19.74 19.31 -7.17
CA SER A 270 -20.68 19.13 -8.30
C SER A 270 -20.55 17.72 -8.92
N GLY A 271 -20.40 16.70 -8.08
CA GLY A 271 -20.29 15.30 -8.46
C GLY A 271 -18.88 14.84 -8.88
N THR A 272 -17.87 15.73 -8.91
CA THR A 272 -16.52 15.38 -9.40
C THR A 272 -15.82 14.37 -8.49
N TYR A 273 -15.95 14.51 -7.17
CA TYR A 273 -15.28 13.64 -6.19
C TYR A 273 -16.28 12.74 -5.45
N GLN A 274 -17.21 12.18 -6.20
CA GLN A 274 -18.23 11.27 -5.69
C GLN A 274 -17.62 9.94 -5.27
N GLY A 275 -18.02 9.40 -4.13
CA GLY A 275 -17.69 8.06 -3.67
C GLY A 275 -18.30 6.95 -4.54
N VAL A 276 -18.01 5.69 -4.24
CA VAL A 276 -18.39 4.56 -5.10
C VAL A 276 -19.88 4.24 -5.03
N ALA A 277 -20.51 4.36 -3.85
CA ALA A 277 -21.91 4.06 -3.59
C ALA A 277 -22.65 5.30 -3.01
N PRO A 278 -22.84 6.37 -3.81
CA PRO A 278 -23.20 7.69 -3.31
C PRO A 278 -24.60 7.82 -2.71
N GLU A 279 -25.49 6.85 -2.90
CA GLU A 279 -26.81 6.84 -2.27
C GLU A 279 -26.95 5.83 -1.11
N ALA A 280 -25.87 5.14 -0.75
CA ALA A 280 -25.85 4.29 0.42
C ALA A 280 -25.97 5.09 1.73
N GLN A 281 -26.46 4.43 2.77
CA GLN A 281 -26.50 4.96 4.13
C GLN A 281 -25.25 4.57 4.91
N LEU A 282 -24.76 5.49 5.72
CA LEU A 282 -23.56 5.32 6.55
C LEU A 282 -23.97 4.90 7.98
N TYR A 283 -23.34 3.84 8.48
CA TYR A 283 -23.27 3.49 9.90
C TYR A 283 -21.82 3.68 10.35
N PHE A 284 -21.52 4.77 11.06
CA PHE A 284 -20.14 5.07 11.42
C PHE A 284 -19.83 4.73 12.88
N GLN A 285 -18.65 4.19 13.11
CA GLN A 285 -18.12 3.82 14.41
C GLN A 285 -16.74 4.47 14.60
N ALA A 286 -16.71 5.55 15.38
CA ALA A 286 -15.49 6.28 15.70
C ALA A 286 -14.65 5.48 16.70
N MET A 287 -13.38 5.31 16.38
CA MET A 287 -12.40 4.50 17.10
C MET A 287 -11.26 5.32 17.69
N GLU A 288 -11.16 6.60 17.33
CA GLU A 288 -10.15 7.52 17.84
C GLU A 288 -10.51 8.01 19.24
N ASP A 289 -9.52 8.18 20.08
CA ASP A 289 -9.58 8.92 21.32
C ASP A 289 -9.11 10.35 21.03
N ASP A 290 -9.99 11.31 21.18
CA ASP A 290 -9.74 12.72 20.79
C ASP A 290 -8.61 13.38 21.60
N ASP A 291 -8.34 12.90 22.82
CA ASP A 291 -7.27 13.43 23.66
C ASP A 291 -5.89 12.94 23.23
N THR A 292 -5.80 11.73 22.66
CA THR A 292 -4.52 11.08 22.37
C THR A 292 -4.26 10.84 20.87
N GLY A 293 -5.29 10.91 20.04
CA GLY A 293 -5.23 10.56 18.61
C GLY A 293 -5.00 9.07 18.34
N GLN A 294 -5.16 8.21 19.37
CA GLN A 294 -4.95 6.77 19.23
C GLN A 294 -6.24 6.06 18.82
N LEU A 295 -6.10 5.07 17.93
CA LEU A 295 -7.20 4.19 17.56
C LEU A 295 -7.32 3.02 18.55
N TYR A 296 -8.55 2.78 19.02
CA TYR A 296 -8.88 1.65 19.88
C TYR A 296 -9.79 0.65 19.16
N SER A 297 -9.33 -0.59 19.02
CA SER A 297 -10.05 -1.70 18.39
C SER A 297 -10.53 -2.74 19.41
N TYR A 298 -11.05 -2.28 20.54
CA TYR A 298 -11.53 -3.20 21.57
C TYR A 298 -12.80 -3.94 21.12
N GLY A 299 -12.69 -5.29 21.05
CA GLY A 299 -13.85 -6.14 20.81
C GLY A 299 -14.41 -5.99 19.40
N ILE A 300 -13.60 -6.29 18.38
CA ILE A 300 -14.03 -6.31 16.97
C ILE A 300 -15.38 -7.01 16.80
N ASN A 301 -15.58 -8.14 17.46
CA ASN A 301 -16.84 -8.87 17.41
C ASN A 301 -18.02 -8.01 17.91
N SER A 302 -17.83 -7.24 18.99
CA SER A 302 -18.86 -6.32 19.51
C SER A 302 -19.18 -5.20 18.50
N MET A 303 -18.15 -4.61 17.91
CA MET A 303 -18.27 -3.56 16.89
C MET A 303 -19.05 -4.08 15.67
N LEU A 304 -18.64 -5.22 15.11
CA LEU A 304 -19.31 -5.83 13.97
C LEU A 304 -20.76 -6.25 14.29
N ASN A 305 -21.03 -6.77 15.50
CA ASN A 305 -22.38 -7.12 15.97
C ASN A 305 -23.27 -5.88 16.08
N SER A 306 -22.75 -4.78 16.60
CA SER A 306 -23.48 -3.51 16.70
C SER A 306 -23.87 -3.00 15.31
N ALA A 307 -22.95 -2.98 14.37
CA ALA A 307 -23.22 -2.59 12.98
C ALA A 307 -24.25 -3.49 12.30
N TYR A 308 -24.15 -4.81 12.48
CA TYR A 308 -25.12 -5.76 11.96
C TYR A 308 -26.53 -5.53 12.51
N ASN A 309 -26.65 -5.35 13.84
CA ASN A 309 -27.92 -5.05 14.51
C ASN A 309 -28.48 -3.70 14.07
N GLY A 310 -27.61 -2.73 13.73
CA GLY A 310 -27.96 -1.46 13.12
C GLY A 310 -28.41 -1.54 11.65
N GLY A 311 -28.41 -2.76 11.07
CA GLY A 311 -28.88 -3.04 9.72
C GLY A 311 -27.80 -3.02 8.65
N ALA A 312 -26.52 -2.77 8.98
CA ALA A 312 -25.43 -2.89 8.05
C ALA A 312 -25.19 -4.37 7.67
N ARG A 313 -24.79 -4.60 6.43
CA ARG A 313 -24.42 -5.93 5.92
C ARG A 313 -23.03 -5.95 5.29
N LEU A 314 -22.43 -4.78 5.20
CA LEU A 314 -21.06 -4.53 4.76
C LEU A 314 -20.36 -3.72 5.85
N HIS A 315 -19.13 -4.08 6.19
CA HIS A 315 -18.29 -3.35 7.14
C HIS A 315 -16.90 -3.16 6.56
N THR A 316 -16.42 -1.94 6.53
CA THR A 316 -15.08 -1.62 6.02
C THR A 316 -14.19 -1.06 7.12
N ASN A 317 -12.94 -1.48 7.12
CA ASN A 317 -11.95 -1.21 8.15
C ASN A 317 -10.62 -0.85 7.49
N SER A 318 -10.26 0.42 7.53
CA SER A 318 -9.04 0.94 6.92
C SER A 318 -7.87 1.00 7.91
N TRP A 319 -7.79 0.04 8.80
CA TRP A 319 -6.78 -0.06 9.85
C TRP A 319 -6.33 -1.52 10.06
N GLY A 320 -5.29 -1.69 10.86
CA GLY A 320 -4.76 -3.00 11.23
C GLY A 320 -3.65 -2.89 12.27
N SER A 321 -3.11 -4.02 12.71
CA SER A 321 -1.99 -4.06 13.64
C SER A 321 -0.75 -3.44 13.01
N GLY A 322 -0.15 -2.47 13.69
CA GLY A 322 1.08 -1.80 13.23
C GLY A 322 2.34 -2.67 13.32
N SER A 323 2.25 -3.86 13.92
CA SER A 323 3.40 -4.75 14.08
C SER A 323 3.25 -6.01 13.22
N GLY A 324 4.14 -6.14 12.23
CA GLY A 324 4.53 -7.34 11.55
C GLY A 324 3.41 -8.29 11.14
N GLY A 325 3.33 -8.51 9.87
CA GLY A 325 2.20 -9.19 9.29
C GLY A 325 2.38 -10.66 9.06
N GLY A 326 1.32 -11.25 8.56
CA GLY A 326 1.22 -12.64 8.19
C GLY A 326 0.54 -13.51 9.24
N GLY A 327 0.68 -13.16 10.53
CA GLY A 327 0.15 -13.96 11.63
C GLY A 327 -1.39 -13.88 11.76
N TYR A 328 -2.01 -15.01 12.10
CA TYR A 328 -3.42 -15.05 12.48
C TYR A 328 -3.56 -14.66 13.95
N SER A 329 -4.33 -13.62 14.26
CA SER A 329 -4.51 -13.09 15.59
C SER A 329 -5.90 -13.37 16.15
N THR A 330 -6.12 -13.09 17.45
CA THR A 330 -7.46 -13.13 18.08
C THR A 330 -8.43 -12.16 17.41
N GLN A 331 -7.94 -11.02 16.92
CA GLN A 331 -8.74 -10.09 16.13
C GLN A 331 -9.14 -10.66 14.76
N SER A 332 -8.28 -11.49 14.16
CA SER A 332 -8.62 -12.22 12.93
C SER A 332 -9.69 -13.29 13.19
N GLU A 333 -9.62 -13.97 14.34
CA GLU A 333 -10.64 -14.92 14.78
C GLU A 333 -12.00 -14.23 15.01
N ASP A 334 -12.03 -13.12 15.72
CA ASP A 334 -13.25 -12.32 15.95
C ASP A 334 -13.92 -11.89 14.62
N ALA A 335 -13.10 -11.48 13.64
CA ALA A 335 -13.61 -11.11 12.32
C ALA A 335 -14.17 -12.32 11.56
N ASP A 336 -13.51 -13.47 11.65
CA ASP A 336 -13.98 -14.72 11.04
C ASP A 336 -15.28 -15.22 11.67
N ASP A 337 -15.42 -15.11 12.97
CA ASP A 337 -16.66 -15.48 13.68
C ASP A 337 -17.85 -14.69 13.14
N ARG A 338 -17.69 -13.37 12.93
CA ARG A 338 -18.79 -12.55 12.43
C ARG A 338 -19.13 -12.87 10.96
N THR A 339 -18.13 -13.14 10.14
CA THR A 339 -18.34 -13.48 8.74
C THR A 339 -18.95 -14.86 8.53
N SER A 340 -18.84 -15.76 9.49
CA SER A 340 -19.34 -17.15 9.41
C SER A 340 -20.48 -17.48 10.38
N THR A 341 -21.15 -16.48 10.94
CA THR A 341 -22.23 -16.67 11.93
C THR A 341 -23.48 -17.29 11.31
N TRP A 342 -24.02 -18.30 11.97
CA TRP A 342 -25.27 -18.99 11.63
C TRP A 342 -26.21 -18.99 12.85
N ASP A 343 -27.50 -18.86 12.62
CA ASP A 343 -28.47 -19.02 13.71
C ASP A 343 -28.80 -20.52 13.95
N GLN A 344 -29.61 -20.75 15.00
CA GLN A 344 -30.04 -22.10 15.36
C GLN A 344 -30.90 -22.82 14.28
N TYR A 345 -31.35 -22.08 13.28
CA TYR A 345 -32.15 -22.60 12.16
C TYR A 345 -31.32 -22.74 10.86
N TRP A 346 -29.98 -22.63 10.97
CA TRP A 346 -29.06 -22.68 9.84
C TRP A 346 -29.27 -21.55 8.81
N SER A 347 -29.82 -20.41 9.26
CA SER A 347 -29.83 -19.20 8.45
C SER A 347 -28.54 -18.43 8.64
N TYR A 348 -27.91 -18.03 7.56
CA TYR A 348 -26.68 -17.24 7.61
C TYR A 348 -26.95 -15.86 8.18
N GLN A 349 -26.23 -15.50 9.23
CA GLN A 349 -26.33 -14.23 9.94
C GLN A 349 -25.03 -13.43 9.85
N GLY A 350 -24.11 -13.82 9.00
CA GLY A 350 -22.85 -13.14 8.79
C GLY A 350 -23.00 -11.81 8.05
N MET A 351 -21.89 -11.12 7.88
CA MET A 351 -21.81 -9.91 7.06
C MET A 351 -20.52 -9.94 6.24
N THR A 352 -20.46 -9.19 5.17
CA THR A 352 -19.23 -8.99 4.41
C THR A 352 -18.35 -7.98 5.13
N VAL A 353 -17.15 -8.39 5.51
CA VAL A 353 -16.18 -7.56 6.23
C VAL A 353 -14.94 -7.38 5.37
N LEU A 354 -14.53 -6.13 5.20
CA LEU A 354 -13.34 -5.77 4.46
C LEU A 354 -12.29 -5.17 5.40
N PHE A 355 -11.02 -5.55 5.19
CA PHE A 355 -9.88 -4.97 5.89
C PHE A 355 -8.79 -4.53 4.93
N ALA A 356 -8.11 -3.43 5.28
CA ALA A 356 -6.91 -3.01 4.59
C ALA A 356 -5.78 -4.04 4.77
N ALA A 357 -5.01 -4.28 3.71
CA ALA A 357 -3.88 -5.20 3.76
C ALA A 357 -2.72 -4.68 4.61
N GLY A 358 -2.64 -3.36 4.80
CA GLY A 358 -1.53 -2.67 5.44
C GLY A 358 -0.62 -1.97 4.43
N ASN A 359 0.22 -1.07 4.95
CA ASN A 359 1.09 -0.20 4.16
C ASN A 359 2.57 -0.46 4.45
N ASP A 360 2.93 -1.70 4.71
CA ASP A 360 4.33 -2.13 4.83
C ASP A 360 4.57 -3.34 3.93
N ARG A 361 5.03 -3.04 2.74
CA ARG A 361 5.29 -4.00 1.67
C ARG A 361 6.03 -5.26 2.13
N ASN A 362 6.95 -5.12 3.06
CA ASN A 362 7.89 -6.16 3.45
C ASN A 362 7.47 -6.94 4.71
N SER A 363 6.51 -6.41 5.47
CA SER A 363 6.07 -6.99 6.75
C SER A 363 4.88 -7.94 6.63
N GLY A 364 4.39 -8.18 5.42
CA GLY A 364 3.22 -9.02 5.19
C GLY A 364 1.90 -8.29 5.43
N VAL A 365 0.80 -9.03 5.31
CA VAL A 365 -0.55 -8.50 5.54
C VAL A 365 -0.81 -8.35 7.04
N SER A 366 -1.29 -7.18 7.46
CA SER A 366 -1.57 -6.90 8.88
C SER A 366 -2.85 -7.59 9.35
N PRO A 367 -2.86 -8.22 10.55
CA PRO A 367 -4.11 -8.58 11.20
C PRO A 367 -4.96 -7.33 11.48
N PRO A 368 -6.31 -7.40 11.43
CA PRO A 368 -7.19 -8.54 11.16
C PRO A 368 -7.33 -8.96 9.69
N GLY A 369 -6.65 -8.28 8.74
CA GLY A 369 -6.67 -8.65 7.32
C GLY A 369 -6.17 -10.08 7.02
N THR A 370 -5.48 -10.71 7.97
CA THR A 370 -5.10 -12.14 7.90
C THR A 370 -6.22 -13.12 8.20
N ALA A 371 -7.41 -12.65 8.58
CA ALA A 371 -8.60 -13.49 8.76
C ALA A 371 -8.95 -14.26 7.48
N LYS A 372 -9.58 -15.42 7.63
CA LYS A 372 -9.81 -16.36 6.53
C LYS A 372 -10.98 -15.96 5.65
N ASN A 373 -12.02 -15.39 6.27
CA ASN A 373 -13.31 -15.12 5.62
C ASN A 373 -13.56 -13.64 5.31
N VAL A 374 -12.65 -12.75 5.72
CA VAL A 374 -12.72 -11.33 5.35
C VAL A 374 -12.16 -11.11 3.95
N ILE A 375 -12.60 -10.06 3.30
CA ILE A 375 -12.00 -9.57 2.06
C ILE A 375 -10.88 -8.62 2.43
N THR A 376 -9.65 -9.04 2.20
CA THR A 376 -8.48 -8.19 2.43
C THR A 376 -8.13 -7.45 1.16
N VAL A 377 -8.00 -6.14 1.26
CA VAL A 377 -7.86 -5.26 0.10
C VAL A 377 -6.46 -4.65 0.07
N GLY A 378 -5.73 -4.95 -0.99
CA GLY A 378 -4.48 -4.29 -1.35
C GLY A 378 -4.72 -3.04 -2.17
N GLY A 379 -3.71 -2.18 -2.26
CA GLY A 379 -3.75 -0.99 -3.09
C GLY A 379 -3.08 -1.21 -4.45
N HIS A 380 -3.70 -0.75 -5.53
CA HIS A 380 -3.03 -0.57 -6.81
C HIS A 380 -2.88 0.92 -7.15
N LYS A 381 -1.98 1.21 -8.10
CA LYS A 381 -1.76 2.57 -8.55
C LYS A 381 -3.02 3.14 -9.21
N ASN A 382 -3.24 4.40 -8.96
CA ASN A 382 -4.22 5.18 -9.67
C ASN A 382 -3.55 5.81 -10.91
N ARG A 383 -4.32 6.19 -11.93
CA ARG A 383 -3.85 6.59 -13.28
C ARG A 383 -2.67 7.58 -13.32
N TYR A 384 -2.46 8.33 -12.25
CA TYR A 384 -1.44 9.38 -12.19
C TYR A 384 -0.14 8.92 -11.56
N SER A 385 -0.17 7.83 -10.79
CA SER A 385 1.01 7.22 -10.19
C SER A 385 1.53 6.02 -11.00
N GLY A 386 0.81 5.60 -12.04
CA GLY A 386 1.16 4.48 -12.89
C GLY A 386 -0.07 3.78 -13.49
N ALA A 387 0.16 2.62 -14.10
CA ALA A 387 -0.92 1.84 -14.68
C ALA A 387 -1.78 1.16 -13.59
N PRO A 388 -3.12 1.02 -13.81
CA PRO A 388 -3.99 0.39 -12.81
C PRO A 388 -3.72 -1.10 -12.55
N ASP A 389 -2.91 -1.75 -13.37
CA ASP A 389 -2.42 -3.12 -13.16
C ASP A 389 -1.12 -3.19 -12.33
N GLU A 390 -0.58 -2.03 -11.91
CA GLU A 390 0.56 -1.97 -11.02
C GLU A 390 0.10 -1.82 -9.56
N MET A 391 0.74 -2.56 -8.67
CA MET A 391 0.50 -2.45 -7.23
C MET A 391 1.02 -1.11 -6.69
N TYR A 392 0.24 -0.49 -5.79
CA TYR A 392 0.75 0.58 -4.96
C TYR A 392 1.99 0.08 -4.19
N TYR A 393 3.05 0.87 -4.22
CA TYR A 393 4.37 0.44 -3.74
C TYR A 393 4.33 -0.12 -2.31
N TRP A 394 3.67 0.60 -1.41
CA TRP A 394 3.62 0.27 0.00
C TRP A 394 2.57 -0.78 0.38
N SER A 395 1.69 -1.18 -0.55
CA SER A 395 0.68 -2.19 -0.27
C SER A 395 1.33 -3.46 0.26
N SER A 396 0.91 -3.88 1.45
CA SER A 396 1.34 -5.16 2.04
C SER A 396 0.94 -6.33 1.16
N ARG A 397 1.75 -7.37 1.17
CA ARG A 397 1.62 -8.57 0.33
C ARG A 397 1.80 -9.81 1.18
N GLY A 398 1.01 -10.84 0.86
CA GLY A 398 1.17 -12.16 1.44
C GLY A 398 2.37 -12.94 0.86
N PRO A 399 2.41 -14.24 1.14
CA PRO A 399 1.38 -15.02 1.81
C PRO A 399 1.28 -14.71 3.32
N THR A 400 0.20 -15.18 3.96
CA THR A 400 0.13 -15.25 5.42
C THR A 400 1.14 -16.30 5.94
N ASP A 401 1.42 -16.28 7.25
CA ASP A 401 2.38 -17.21 7.87
C ASP A 401 1.99 -18.68 7.70
N ASP A 402 0.69 -18.96 7.59
CA ASP A 402 0.13 -20.28 7.31
C ASP A 402 -0.02 -20.57 5.79
N GLY A 403 0.53 -19.71 4.93
CA GLY A 403 0.66 -19.93 3.49
C GLY A 403 -0.57 -19.55 2.65
N ARG A 404 -1.58 -18.88 3.21
CA ARG A 404 -2.74 -18.41 2.43
C ARG A 404 -2.39 -17.20 1.58
N ILE A 405 -3.00 -17.11 0.40
CA ILE A 405 -2.88 -15.94 -0.47
C ILE A 405 -3.70 -14.79 0.14
N LYS A 406 -3.05 -13.66 0.35
CA LYS A 406 -3.61 -12.36 0.73
C LYS A 406 -2.76 -11.25 0.08
N PRO A 407 -3.31 -10.08 -0.23
CA PRO A 407 -4.74 -9.72 -0.15
C PRO A 407 -5.58 -10.52 -1.15
N ASP A 408 -6.91 -10.54 -0.95
CA ASP A 408 -7.85 -11.27 -1.83
C ASP A 408 -8.12 -10.50 -3.12
N ILE A 409 -8.19 -9.18 -3.02
CA ILE A 409 -8.43 -8.26 -4.14
C ILE A 409 -7.57 -7.00 -3.99
N VAL A 410 -7.52 -6.20 -5.05
CA VAL A 410 -6.92 -4.87 -5.04
C VAL A 410 -7.92 -3.83 -5.56
N ALA A 411 -7.78 -2.59 -5.07
CA ALA A 411 -8.55 -1.44 -5.53
C ALA A 411 -7.64 -0.20 -5.59
N PRO A 412 -8.07 0.91 -6.20
CA PRO A 412 -7.28 2.14 -6.25
C PRO A 412 -6.93 2.64 -4.86
N GLY A 413 -5.64 2.70 -4.54
CA GLY A 413 -5.13 3.06 -3.22
C GLY A 413 -4.07 4.16 -3.24
N ASP A 414 -3.69 4.63 -4.42
CA ASP A 414 -2.63 5.61 -4.58
C ASP A 414 -3.22 6.93 -5.10
N TYR A 415 -2.94 8.05 -4.38
CA TYR A 415 -3.47 9.37 -4.71
C TYR A 415 -5.00 9.42 -4.88
N VAL A 416 -5.73 8.94 -3.89
CA VAL A 416 -7.20 8.94 -3.86
C VAL A 416 -7.70 10.23 -3.22
N ARG A 417 -8.55 10.96 -3.93
CA ARG A 417 -9.22 12.16 -3.42
C ARG A 417 -10.54 11.84 -2.80
N SER A 418 -10.77 12.40 -1.64
CA SER A 418 -11.99 12.25 -0.89
C SER A 418 -12.21 13.43 0.06
N CYS A 419 -13.27 13.40 0.86
CA CYS A 419 -13.62 14.47 1.76
C CYS A 419 -12.51 14.79 2.75
N LYS A 420 -12.36 16.08 3.05
CA LYS A 420 -11.48 16.63 4.06
C LYS A 420 -12.29 16.99 5.28
N SER A 421 -11.99 16.41 6.44
CA SER A 421 -12.55 16.86 7.71
C SER A 421 -12.21 18.32 7.96
N GLN A 422 -13.20 19.11 8.34
CA GLN A 422 -13.01 20.49 8.78
C GLN A 422 -12.73 20.56 10.29
N GLU A 423 -12.89 19.43 10.99
CA GLU A 423 -12.63 19.28 12.42
C GLU A 423 -11.18 18.90 12.71
N ALA A 424 -10.48 18.32 11.72
CA ALA A 424 -9.14 17.80 11.90
C ALA A 424 -8.06 18.90 11.92
N ASP A 425 -7.25 18.87 12.96
CA ASP A 425 -6.14 19.81 13.16
C ASP A 425 -5.01 19.64 12.13
N ASN A 426 -4.79 18.39 11.66
CA ASN A 426 -3.65 18.00 10.81
C ASN A 426 -4.05 17.32 9.49
N ALA A 427 -5.25 17.58 8.96
CA ALA A 427 -5.68 17.02 7.67
C ALA A 427 -4.82 17.56 6.52
N GLN A 428 -3.71 16.89 6.25
CA GLN A 428 -2.73 17.23 5.21
C GLN A 428 -2.56 16.05 4.26
N GLY A 429 -2.79 16.31 2.97
CA GLY A 429 -2.57 15.33 1.91
C GLY A 429 -1.56 15.87 0.90
N SER A 430 -1.19 15.05 -0.07
CA SER A 430 -0.36 15.48 -1.20
C SER A 430 -1.01 16.62 -2.01
N TRP A 431 -2.32 16.70 -1.98
CA TRP A 431 -3.11 17.84 -2.44
C TRP A 431 -4.32 18.06 -1.53
N SER A 432 -4.78 19.29 -1.37
CA SER A 432 -6.02 19.61 -0.67
C SER A 432 -6.66 20.93 -1.16
N ASN A 433 -7.97 21.02 -0.99
CA ASN A 433 -8.73 22.26 -1.04
C ASN A 433 -9.58 22.40 0.24
N THR A 434 -10.60 23.26 0.23
CA THR A 434 -11.46 23.46 1.41
C THR A 434 -12.17 22.18 1.84
N TRP A 435 -12.65 21.35 0.90
CA TRP A 435 -13.57 20.24 1.18
C TRP A 435 -12.98 18.86 0.90
N TYR A 436 -11.85 18.78 0.20
CA TYR A 436 -11.26 17.52 -0.23
C TYR A 436 -9.76 17.54 -0.05
N LEU A 437 -9.21 16.35 0.15
CA LEU A 437 -7.77 16.13 0.17
C LEU A 437 -7.42 14.78 -0.47
N GLU A 438 -6.15 14.55 -0.69
CA GLU A 438 -5.63 13.36 -1.35
C GLU A 438 -4.78 12.55 -0.40
N TYR A 439 -5.14 11.27 -0.23
CA TYR A 439 -4.41 10.30 0.55
C TYR A 439 -4.01 9.09 -0.29
N SER A 440 -2.95 8.38 0.17
CA SER A 440 -2.51 7.11 -0.42
C SER A 440 -2.39 6.04 0.66
N GLY A 441 -2.80 4.82 0.31
CA GLY A 441 -2.75 3.68 1.21
C GLY A 441 -3.77 2.60 0.86
N THR A 442 -3.58 1.42 1.41
CA THR A 442 -4.62 0.37 1.39
C THR A 442 -5.88 0.82 2.12
N SER A 443 -5.77 1.83 2.98
CA SER A 443 -6.88 2.54 3.63
C SER A 443 -7.83 3.24 2.66
N MET A 444 -7.36 3.63 1.47
CA MET A 444 -8.18 4.26 0.42
C MET A 444 -8.73 3.21 -0.55
N ALA A 445 -7.99 2.12 -0.74
CA ALA A 445 -8.44 0.99 -1.55
C ALA A 445 -9.61 0.23 -0.92
N THR A 446 -9.57 0.04 0.38
CA THR A 446 -10.57 -0.74 1.13
C THR A 446 -11.97 -0.14 1.04
N PRO A 447 -12.20 1.16 1.29
CA PRO A 447 -13.50 1.78 1.14
C PRO A 447 -14.00 1.79 -0.32
N ALA A 448 -13.10 1.92 -1.29
CA ALA A 448 -13.47 1.81 -2.71
C ALA A 448 -14.04 0.41 -3.02
N ALA A 449 -13.39 -0.64 -2.55
CA ALA A 449 -13.88 -2.01 -2.68
C ALA A 449 -15.19 -2.24 -1.89
N ALA A 450 -15.36 -1.60 -0.74
CA ALA A 450 -16.59 -1.70 0.05
C ALA A 450 -17.78 -1.05 -0.68
N GLY A 451 -17.58 0.12 -1.28
CA GLY A 451 -18.59 0.75 -2.12
C GLY A 451 -18.98 -0.12 -3.31
N ALA A 452 -18.00 -0.72 -4.02
CA ALA A 452 -18.27 -1.66 -5.10
C ALA A 452 -19.03 -2.91 -4.63
N SER A 453 -18.73 -3.41 -3.45
CA SER A 453 -19.46 -4.53 -2.84
C SER A 453 -20.94 -4.16 -2.55
N ALA A 454 -21.20 -2.90 -2.19
CA ALA A 454 -22.56 -2.41 -2.01
C ALA A 454 -23.33 -2.37 -3.33
N LEU A 455 -22.69 -1.93 -4.42
CA LEU A 455 -23.30 -1.96 -5.76
C LEU A 455 -23.61 -3.39 -6.23
N VAL A 456 -22.70 -4.34 -5.97
CA VAL A 456 -22.96 -5.76 -6.28
C VAL A 456 -24.15 -6.28 -5.49
N ARG A 457 -24.24 -5.91 -4.19
CA ARG A 457 -25.35 -6.33 -3.34
C ARG A 457 -26.69 -5.71 -3.78
N GLU A 458 -26.71 -4.42 -4.12
CA GLU A 458 -27.86 -3.73 -4.70
C GLU A 458 -28.33 -4.45 -5.98
N TYR A 459 -27.39 -4.74 -6.89
CA TYR A 459 -27.70 -5.48 -8.12
C TYR A 459 -28.36 -6.83 -7.86
N LEU A 460 -27.81 -7.60 -6.93
CA LEU A 460 -28.32 -8.93 -6.62
C LEU A 460 -29.72 -8.87 -5.99
N MET A 461 -30.00 -7.87 -5.18
CA MET A 461 -31.27 -7.72 -4.48
C MET A 461 -32.36 -7.15 -5.37
N GLU A 462 -32.08 -6.06 -6.07
CA GLU A 462 -33.10 -5.27 -6.74
C GLU A 462 -33.29 -5.67 -8.21
N ILE A 463 -32.19 -5.93 -8.92
CA ILE A 463 -32.24 -6.17 -10.36
C ILE A 463 -32.31 -7.66 -10.69
N ALA A 464 -31.49 -8.48 -10.06
CA ALA A 464 -31.51 -9.93 -10.26
C ALA A 464 -32.67 -10.60 -9.51
N ASN A 465 -33.48 -9.84 -8.78
CA ASN A 465 -34.63 -10.30 -7.99
C ASN A 465 -34.32 -11.55 -7.14
N ARG A 466 -33.11 -11.61 -6.62
CA ARG A 466 -32.72 -12.65 -5.71
C ARG A 466 -33.12 -12.23 -4.29
N PRO A 467 -33.61 -13.19 -3.46
CA PRO A 467 -33.89 -12.87 -2.07
C PRO A 467 -32.60 -12.28 -1.46
N ALA A 468 -32.75 -11.17 -0.74
CA ALA A 468 -31.63 -10.55 -0.04
C ALA A 468 -30.87 -11.64 0.70
N PRO A 469 -29.59 -11.89 0.39
CA PRO A 469 -28.82 -12.81 1.19
C PRO A 469 -28.81 -12.23 2.60
N GLN A 470 -29.41 -12.95 3.53
CA GLN A 470 -29.37 -12.56 4.93
C GLN A 470 -27.88 -12.61 5.30
N GLY A 471 -27.23 -11.45 5.41
CA GLY A 471 -25.87 -11.37 5.86
C GLY A 471 -24.76 -11.31 4.78
N SER A 472 -25.01 -11.20 3.52
CA SER A 472 -23.93 -11.00 2.53
C SER A 472 -24.27 -9.89 1.53
#